data_a742c4a3addeef31827b102debde0037
#
_entry.id   a742c4a3addeef31827b102debde0037
#
_cell.length_a   1.000
_cell.length_b   1.000
_cell.length_c   1.000
_cell.angle_alpha   90.00
_cell.angle_beta   90.00
_cell.angle_gamma   90.00
#
_symmetry.space_group_name_H-M   'P 1'
#
loop_
_entity.id
_entity.type
_entity.pdbx_description
1 polymer ?
#
loop_
_entity_poly.entity_id
_entity_poly.type
_entity_poly.pdbx_seq_one_letter_code
_entity_poly.pdbx_strand_id
1 'polypeptide(L)'
;CRLMTEIQPEILNIASDLPESVCISPMGIQADLALAHFSEKHTDFNVLECGKGAKYDDVNNVRHDYAVINRIFLEHTRELGDTLTAIAEDKSHVITGEQKCVYFAEQEPEVLEVLQRRAKAMQVPYKIYGRDFQAENIRYACSGMLFDVVIGDNIYPDLQIPLLGEHQAKNCALALAVCVDVLSDLRRESAVFSLPDIRKNLSLLHW
;
A
#
# COMPACT_ATOMS: atom_id res chain seq x y z
N CYS A 1 -7.40 -26.01 5.53
CA CYS A 1 -7.79 -24.81 6.25
C CYS A 1 -9.32 -24.73 6.27
N ARG A 2 -9.96 -24.48 7.44
CA ARG A 2 -11.42 -24.46 7.62
C ARG A 2 -12.13 -23.57 6.58
N LEU A 3 -11.73 -22.32 6.44
CA LEU A 3 -12.31 -21.37 5.47
C LEU A 3 -12.27 -21.92 4.04
N MET A 4 -11.15 -22.49 3.60
CA MET A 4 -11.06 -23.11 2.28
C MET A 4 -12.10 -24.23 2.08
N THR A 5 -12.32 -25.05 3.10
CA THR A 5 -13.33 -26.12 3.05
C THR A 5 -14.76 -25.54 2.97
N GLU A 6 -15.01 -24.43 3.66
CA GLU A 6 -16.32 -23.77 3.67
C GLU A 6 -16.66 -23.10 2.33
N ILE A 7 -15.69 -22.42 1.67
CA ILE A 7 -15.95 -21.71 0.41
C ILE A 7 -15.71 -22.55 -0.84
N GLN A 8 -15.05 -23.73 -0.71
CA GLN A 8 -14.76 -24.60 -1.86
C GLN A 8 -15.99 -24.95 -2.70
N PRO A 9 -17.16 -25.27 -2.11
CA PRO A 9 -18.35 -25.57 -2.93
C PRO A 9 -18.80 -24.40 -3.79
N GLU A 10 -18.71 -23.17 -3.28
CA GLU A 10 -19.05 -21.95 -4.04
C GLU A 10 -18.07 -21.70 -5.18
N ILE A 11 -16.77 -21.86 -4.90
CA ILE A 11 -15.71 -21.73 -5.92
C ILE A 11 -15.94 -22.75 -7.06
N LEU A 12 -16.23 -24.00 -6.71
CA LEU A 12 -16.48 -25.06 -7.70
C LEU A 12 -17.74 -24.79 -8.53
N ASN A 13 -18.79 -24.27 -7.90
CA ASN A 13 -20.00 -23.88 -8.58
C ASN A 13 -19.75 -22.74 -9.57
N ILE A 14 -19.07 -21.67 -9.15
CA ILE A 14 -18.67 -20.57 -10.04
C ILE A 14 -17.80 -21.09 -11.18
N ALA A 15 -16.82 -21.95 -10.89
CA ALA A 15 -15.92 -22.51 -11.89
C ALA A 15 -16.68 -23.34 -12.94
N SER A 16 -17.75 -24.04 -12.56
CA SER A 16 -18.56 -24.85 -13.49
C SER A 16 -19.39 -23.99 -14.47
N ASP A 17 -19.68 -22.75 -14.11
CA ASP A 17 -20.47 -21.81 -14.93
C ASP A 17 -19.59 -20.95 -15.86
N LEU A 18 -18.25 -21.02 -15.69
CA LEU A 18 -17.32 -20.26 -16.52
C LEU A 18 -17.10 -20.96 -17.89
N PRO A 19 -16.90 -20.16 -18.96
CA PRO A 19 -16.43 -20.69 -20.24
C PRO A 19 -15.11 -21.45 -20.08
N GLU A 20 -14.87 -22.51 -20.90
CA GLU A 20 -13.63 -23.30 -20.86
C GLU A 20 -12.33 -22.47 -21.02
N SER A 21 -12.43 -21.29 -21.65
CA SER A 21 -11.30 -20.37 -21.81
C SER A 21 -11.02 -19.47 -20.60
N VAL A 22 -11.85 -19.54 -19.56
CA VAL A 22 -11.75 -18.71 -18.35
C VAL A 22 -11.51 -19.62 -17.14
N CYS A 23 -10.56 -19.27 -16.31
CA CYS A 23 -10.30 -19.95 -15.05
C CYS A 23 -10.29 -18.96 -13.89
N ILE A 24 -10.68 -19.44 -12.72
CA ILE A 24 -10.54 -18.65 -11.49
C ILE A 24 -9.05 -18.55 -11.14
N SER A 25 -8.59 -17.33 -10.93
CA SER A 25 -7.20 -17.06 -10.53
C SER A 25 -6.91 -17.63 -9.15
N PRO A 26 -5.79 -18.34 -8.94
CA PRO A 26 -5.36 -18.75 -7.60
C PRO A 26 -5.14 -17.54 -6.66
N MET A 27 -4.72 -16.40 -7.18
CA MET A 27 -4.55 -15.16 -6.41
C MET A 27 -5.90 -14.59 -5.98
N GLY A 28 -6.91 -14.63 -6.86
CA GLY A 28 -8.29 -14.24 -6.54
C GLY A 28 -8.85 -15.08 -5.41
N ILE A 29 -8.68 -16.42 -5.46
CA ILE A 29 -9.10 -17.30 -4.37
C ILE A 29 -8.40 -16.95 -3.04
N GLN A 30 -7.10 -16.62 -3.08
CA GLN A 30 -6.36 -16.23 -1.88
C GLN A 30 -6.87 -14.90 -1.32
N ALA A 31 -7.18 -13.93 -2.19
CA ALA A 31 -7.75 -12.65 -1.78
C ALA A 31 -9.12 -12.83 -1.13
N ASP A 32 -10.00 -13.64 -1.71
CA ASP A 32 -11.32 -13.95 -1.13
C ASP A 32 -11.21 -14.65 0.24
N LEU A 33 -10.29 -15.61 0.36
CA LEU A 33 -10.01 -16.27 1.64
C LEU A 33 -9.50 -15.29 2.69
N ALA A 34 -8.62 -14.35 2.30
CA ALA A 34 -8.11 -13.32 3.21
C ALA A 34 -9.23 -12.39 3.66
N LEU A 35 -10.07 -11.92 2.73
CA LEU A 35 -11.22 -11.06 3.04
C LEU A 35 -12.24 -11.75 3.95
N ALA A 36 -12.56 -13.02 3.68
CA ALA A 36 -13.43 -13.82 4.55
C ALA A 36 -12.83 -13.94 5.97
N HIS A 37 -11.52 -14.17 6.06
CA HIS A 37 -10.81 -14.24 7.34
C HIS A 37 -10.85 -12.91 8.09
N PHE A 38 -10.58 -11.80 7.42
CA PHE A 38 -10.62 -10.47 8.00
C PHE A 38 -12.02 -10.11 8.50
N SER A 39 -13.05 -10.45 7.73
CA SER A 39 -14.45 -10.30 8.14
C SER A 39 -14.79 -11.11 9.39
N GLU A 40 -14.38 -12.38 9.43
CA GLU A 40 -14.57 -13.25 10.61
C GLU A 40 -13.85 -12.72 11.86
N LYS A 41 -12.67 -12.13 11.67
CA LYS A 41 -11.85 -11.57 12.77
C LYS A 41 -12.26 -10.15 13.18
N HIS A 42 -13.16 -9.53 12.43
CA HIS A 42 -13.58 -8.13 12.66
C HIS A 42 -12.39 -7.19 12.75
N THR A 43 -11.46 -7.33 11.79
CA THR A 43 -10.28 -6.47 11.76
C THR A 43 -10.65 -5.02 11.50
N ASP A 44 -10.03 -4.08 12.22
CA ASP A 44 -10.25 -2.64 12.03
C ASP A 44 -9.68 -2.15 10.69
N PHE A 45 -8.59 -2.76 10.23
CA PHE A 45 -7.88 -2.41 8.99
C PHE A 45 -7.41 -3.65 8.25
N ASN A 46 -7.48 -3.58 6.94
CA ASN A 46 -6.95 -4.59 6.05
C ASN A 46 -5.92 -3.96 5.12
N VAL A 47 -4.74 -4.53 5.04
CA VAL A 47 -3.71 -4.14 4.10
C VAL A 47 -3.61 -5.23 3.05
N LEU A 48 -3.85 -4.86 1.80
CA LEU A 48 -3.78 -5.77 0.66
C LEU A 48 -2.68 -5.32 -0.28
N GLU A 49 -1.94 -6.25 -0.84
CA GLU A 49 -0.86 -5.98 -1.79
C GLU A 49 -1.22 -6.57 -3.15
N CYS A 50 -1.17 -5.74 -4.20
CA CYS A 50 -1.25 -6.21 -5.57
C CYS A 50 0.01 -7.01 -5.92
N GLY A 51 -0.12 -7.97 -6.83
CA GLY A 51 0.98 -8.80 -7.27
C GLY A 51 1.97 -8.05 -8.18
N LYS A 52 1.96 -8.31 -9.49
CA LYS A 52 2.91 -7.69 -10.43
C LYS A 52 2.53 -6.25 -10.80
N GLY A 53 1.26 -6.04 -11.12
CA GLY A 53 0.70 -4.76 -11.55
C GLY A 53 -0.60 -4.47 -10.82
N ALA A 54 -1.44 -3.59 -11.35
CA ALA A 54 -2.74 -3.28 -10.78
C ALA A 54 -3.90 -3.43 -11.77
N LYS A 55 -3.63 -3.21 -13.05
CA LYS A 55 -4.68 -3.15 -14.08
C LYS A 55 -5.52 -4.43 -14.19
N TYR A 56 -4.88 -5.58 -14.05
CA TYR A 56 -5.49 -6.90 -14.17
C TYR A 56 -5.33 -7.74 -12.89
N ASP A 57 -5.01 -7.10 -11.79
CA ASP A 57 -4.81 -7.78 -10.51
C ASP A 57 -6.14 -8.00 -9.80
N ASP A 58 -6.36 -9.20 -9.29
CA ASP A 58 -7.60 -9.56 -8.60
C ASP A 58 -7.82 -8.72 -7.33
N VAL A 59 -6.74 -8.38 -6.61
CA VAL A 59 -6.79 -7.54 -5.40
C VAL A 59 -7.31 -6.14 -5.74
N ASN A 60 -7.05 -5.63 -6.95
CA ASN A 60 -7.51 -4.31 -7.37
C ASN A 60 -9.05 -4.22 -7.56
N ASN A 61 -9.75 -5.34 -7.60
CA ASN A 61 -11.22 -5.37 -7.60
C ASN A 61 -11.81 -5.13 -6.20
N VAL A 62 -10.99 -5.20 -5.16
CA VAL A 62 -11.42 -4.95 -3.79
C VAL A 62 -11.50 -3.45 -3.56
N ARG A 63 -12.68 -2.97 -3.12
CA ARG A 63 -12.85 -1.57 -2.72
C ARG A 63 -11.90 -1.22 -1.57
N HIS A 64 -11.22 -0.09 -1.71
CA HIS A 64 -10.25 0.37 -0.72
C HIS A 64 -10.30 1.90 -0.55
N ASP A 65 -10.14 2.35 0.70
CA ASP A 65 -10.21 3.78 1.05
C ASP A 65 -8.90 4.54 0.76
N TYR A 66 -7.77 3.83 0.77
CA TYR A 66 -6.44 4.40 0.56
C TYR A 66 -5.64 3.52 -0.39
N ALA A 67 -4.86 4.13 -1.25
CA ALA A 67 -3.90 3.42 -2.08
C ALA A 67 -2.48 3.95 -1.86
N VAL A 68 -1.51 3.06 -1.93
CA VAL A 68 -0.09 3.38 -1.80
C VAL A 68 0.64 2.85 -3.02
N ILE A 69 1.36 3.73 -3.70
CA ILE A 69 2.22 3.36 -4.82
C ILE A 69 3.66 3.57 -4.37
N ASN A 70 4.34 2.45 -4.11
CA ASN A 70 5.75 2.46 -3.74
C ASN A 70 6.61 2.84 -4.95
N ARG A 71 7.94 3.01 -4.75
CA ARG A 71 8.85 3.39 -5.83
C ARG A 71 8.75 2.42 -7.00
N ILE A 72 8.49 2.97 -8.19
CA ILE A 72 8.42 2.22 -9.43
C ILE A 72 9.81 2.18 -10.05
N PHE A 73 10.22 0.99 -10.45
CA PHE A 73 11.47 0.73 -11.17
C PHE A 73 11.22 -0.32 -12.26
N LEU A 74 12.19 -0.57 -13.10
CA LEU A 74 12.07 -1.56 -14.17
C LEU A 74 11.99 -2.97 -13.57
N GLU A 75 10.78 -3.50 -13.53
CA GLU A 75 10.47 -4.86 -13.07
C GLU A 75 9.34 -5.45 -13.91
N HIS A 76 9.25 -6.76 -13.97
CA HIS A 76 8.17 -7.45 -14.69
C HIS A 76 7.97 -6.92 -16.12
N THR A 77 9.06 -6.55 -16.80
CA THR A 77 9.02 -5.85 -18.09
C THR A 77 8.35 -6.67 -19.18
N ARG A 78 8.31 -7.99 -19.03
CA ARG A 78 7.64 -8.90 -19.95
C ARG A 78 6.11 -8.72 -19.93
N GLU A 79 5.54 -8.42 -18.77
CA GLU A 79 4.09 -8.31 -18.54
C GLU A 79 3.61 -6.85 -18.53
N LEU A 80 4.40 -5.94 -17.95
CA LEU A 80 4.00 -4.55 -17.71
C LEU A 80 4.56 -3.55 -18.74
N GLY A 81 5.50 -4.00 -19.58
CA GLY A 81 6.17 -3.14 -20.56
C GLY A 81 7.61 -2.81 -20.17
N ASP A 82 8.39 -2.32 -21.12
CA ASP A 82 9.83 -2.14 -21.06
C ASP A 82 10.27 -0.71 -20.68
N THR A 83 9.32 0.13 -20.29
CA THR A 83 9.57 1.52 -19.86
C THR A 83 8.97 1.81 -18.49
N LEU A 84 9.57 2.74 -17.74
CA LEU A 84 9.02 3.19 -16.46
C LEU A 84 7.61 3.75 -16.60
N THR A 85 7.34 4.47 -17.69
CA THR A 85 6.02 5.04 -17.96
C THR A 85 4.97 3.96 -18.22
N ALA A 86 5.30 2.89 -18.93
CA ALA A 86 4.38 1.77 -19.18
C ALA A 86 4.04 1.05 -17.85
N ILE A 87 5.03 0.78 -17.02
CA ILE A 87 4.84 0.18 -15.70
C ILE A 87 4.01 1.10 -14.80
N ALA A 88 4.28 2.41 -14.84
CA ALA A 88 3.53 3.41 -14.08
C ALA A 88 2.06 3.49 -14.53
N GLU A 89 1.79 3.43 -15.83
CA GLU A 89 0.42 3.37 -16.37
C GLU A 89 -0.34 2.16 -15.82
N ASP A 90 0.25 0.96 -15.86
CA ASP A 90 -0.40 -0.23 -15.29
C ASP A 90 -0.65 -0.08 -13.78
N LYS A 91 0.40 0.24 -13.00
CA LYS A 91 0.29 0.38 -11.54
C LYS A 91 -0.65 1.52 -11.12
N SER A 92 -0.83 2.54 -11.97
CA SER A 92 -1.76 3.64 -11.71
C SER A 92 -3.23 3.20 -11.64
N HIS A 93 -3.56 2.03 -12.18
CA HIS A 93 -4.94 1.52 -12.15
C HIS A 93 -5.44 1.18 -10.74
N VAL A 94 -4.55 1.11 -9.73
CA VAL A 94 -4.99 1.06 -8.34
C VAL A 94 -5.79 2.31 -7.95
N ILE A 95 -5.66 3.41 -8.70
CA ILE A 95 -6.43 4.64 -8.51
C ILE A 95 -7.76 4.50 -9.24
N THR A 96 -8.81 4.15 -8.52
CA THR A 96 -10.15 3.82 -9.06
C THR A 96 -11.16 4.96 -9.00
N GLY A 97 -10.87 6.02 -8.24
CA GLY A 97 -11.78 7.15 -8.02
C GLY A 97 -12.58 7.06 -6.71
N GLU A 98 -12.46 5.97 -5.98
CA GLU A 98 -13.18 5.76 -4.71
C GLU A 98 -12.35 6.06 -3.47
N GLN A 99 -11.04 6.26 -3.64
CA GLN A 99 -10.12 6.49 -2.53
C GLN A 99 -10.28 7.89 -1.92
N LYS A 100 -10.10 7.96 -0.62
CA LYS A 100 -9.98 9.22 0.12
C LYS A 100 -8.66 9.92 -0.17
N CYS A 101 -7.58 9.13 -0.31
CA CYS A 101 -6.27 9.63 -0.67
C CYS A 101 -5.39 8.52 -1.26
N VAL A 102 -4.47 8.92 -2.15
CA VAL A 102 -3.42 8.06 -2.69
C VAL A 102 -2.06 8.63 -2.32
N TYR A 103 -1.11 7.77 -1.97
CA TYR A 103 0.23 8.15 -1.55
C TYR A 103 1.26 7.66 -2.55
N PHE A 104 2.11 8.57 -3.01
CA PHE A 104 3.22 8.25 -3.90
C PHE A 104 4.53 8.30 -3.12
N ALA A 105 5.26 7.19 -3.07
CA ALA A 105 6.64 7.16 -2.65
C ALA A 105 7.49 8.08 -3.55
N GLU A 106 8.78 8.20 -3.25
CA GLU A 106 9.73 8.89 -4.14
C GLU A 106 9.72 8.25 -5.53
N GLN A 107 9.52 9.05 -6.57
CA GLN A 107 9.40 8.59 -7.95
C GLN A 107 10.30 9.37 -8.89
N GLU A 108 10.69 8.77 -10.01
CA GLU A 108 11.26 9.50 -11.12
C GLU A 108 10.22 10.48 -11.71
N PRO A 109 10.65 11.67 -12.23
CA PRO A 109 9.71 12.70 -12.69
C PRO A 109 8.67 12.19 -13.70
N GLU A 110 9.07 11.37 -14.67
CA GLU A 110 8.19 10.82 -15.68
C GLU A 110 7.13 9.87 -15.10
N VAL A 111 7.50 9.10 -14.09
CA VAL A 111 6.58 8.22 -13.35
C VAL A 111 5.58 9.05 -12.56
N LEU A 112 6.07 10.07 -11.85
CA LEU A 112 5.23 10.94 -11.05
C LEU A 112 4.18 11.68 -11.91
N GLU A 113 4.55 12.09 -13.13
CA GLU A 113 3.63 12.72 -14.06
C GLU A 113 2.47 11.79 -14.43
N VAL A 114 2.75 10.50 -14.72
CA VAL A 114 1.74 9.49 -15.02
C VAL A 114 0.78 9.32 -13.84
N LEU A 115 1.31 9.14 -12.63
CA LEU A 115 0.51 8.91 -11.43
C LEU A 115 -0.37 10.12 -11.09
N GLN A 116 0.17 11.34 -11.19
CA GLN A 116 -0.58 12.58 -10.96
C GLN A 116 -1.68 12.78 -12.01
N ARG A 117 -1.40 12.50 -13.28
CA ARG A 117 -2.38 12.56 -14.36
C ARG A 117 -3.56 11.62 -14.07
N ARG A 118 -3.28 10.40 -13.66
CA ARG A 118 -4.31 9.43 -13.28
C ARG A 118 -5.12 9.90 -12.08
N ALA A 119 -4.48 10.33 -11.00
CA ALA A 119 -5.17 10.81 -9.79
C ALA A 119 -6.08 12.01 -10.10
N LYS A 120 -5.62 12.96 -10.91
CA LYS A 120 -6.41 14.10 -11.36
C LYS A 120 -7.61 13.65 -12.21
N ALA A 121 -7.40 12.74 -13.16
CA ALA A 121 -8.48 12.21 -14.01
C ALA A 121 -9.55 11.49 -13.20
N MET A 122 -9.15 10.78 -12.15
CA MET A 122 -10.06 10.07 -11.25
C MET A 122 -10.59 10.95 -10.10
N GLN A 123 -10.13 12.22 -10.01
CA GLN A 123 -10.52 13.19 -8.97
C GLN A 123 -10.19 12.74 -7.54
N VAL A 124 -9.11 11.97 -7.37
CA VAL A 124 -8.65 11.48 -6.07
C VAL A 124 -7.56 12.40 -5.51
N PRO A 125 -7.66 12.84 -4.25
CA PRO A 125 -6.59 13.53 -3.56
C PRO A 125 -5.33 12.66 -3.49
N TYR A 126 -4.14 13.28 -3.55
CA TYR A 126 -2.88 12.55 -3.46
C TYR A 126 -1.80 13.31 -2.70
N LYS A 127 -0.95 12.55 -2.03
CA LYS A 127 0.23 13.02 -1.31
C LYS A 127 1.50 12.45 -1.92
N ILE A 128 2.56 13.24 -1.95
CA ILE A 128 3.82 12.93 -2.65
C ILE A 128 4.97 13.00 -1.65
N TYR A 129 5.82 11.99 -1.65
CA TYR A 129 7.09 12.01 -0.94
C TYR A 129 7.96 13.21 -1.40
N GLY A 130 8.58 13.90 -0.45
CA GLY A 130 9.38 15.10 -0.70
C GLY A 130 8.59 16.41 -0.80
N ARG A 131 7.24 16.33 -0.84
CA ARG A 131 6.35 17.51 -0.82
C ARG A 131 5.44 17.52 0.41
N ASP A 132 4.75 16.42 0.67
CA ASP A 132 3.73 16.32 1.72
C ASP A 132 4.21 15.52 2.93
N PHE A 133 5.17 14.65 2.73
CA PHE A 133 5.84 13.86 3.76
C PHE A 133 7.22 13.42 3.30
N GLN A 134 8.14 13.22 4.23
CA GLN A 134 9.49 12.73 3.93
C GLN A 134 10.22 12.19 5.16
N ALA A 135 11.27 11.40 4.92
CA ALA A 135 12.27 11.06 5.94
C ALA A 135 13.47 12.00 5.81
N GLU A 136 13.93 12.51 6.94
CA GLU A 136 15.08 13.42 7.05
C GLU A 136 16.12 12.88 8.02
N ASN A 137 17.31 13.45 8.01
CA ASN A 137 18.39 13.12 8.96
C ASN A 137 18.69 11.61 9.03
N ILE A 138 18.55 10.91 7.89
CA ILE A 138 18.70 9.46 7.80
C ILE A 138 20.14 9.08 8.08
N ARG A 139 20.35 8.20 9.07
CA ARG A 139 21.67 7.72 9.49
C ARG A 139 21.65 6.28 9.98
N TYR A 140 22.75 5.60 9.85
CA TYR A 140 22.90 4.26 10.41
C TYR A 140 23.00 4.32 11.94
N ALA A 141 22.33 3.41 12.62
CA ALA A 141 22.44 3.16 14.05
C ALA A 141 22.99 1.74 14.30
N CYS A 142 23.36 1.43 15.55
CA CYS A 142 23.87 0.10 15.89
C CYS A 142 22.93 -1.05 15.53
N SER A 143 21.61 -0.77 15.48
CA SER A 143 20.56 -1.76 15.21
C SER A 143 19.56 -1.26 14.19
N GLY A 144 20.02 -0.81 13.02
CA GLY A 144 19.11 -0.39 11.93
C GLY A 144 19.33 1.05 11.48
N MET A 145 18.24 1.74 11.17
CA MET A 145 18.23 3.13 10.71
C MET A 145 17.62 4.06 11.76
N LEU A 146 18.20 5.24 11.91
CA LEU A 146 17.68 6.34 12.73
C LEU A 146 17.40 7.53 11.81
N PHE A 147 16.23 8.17 11.95
CA PHE A 147 15.79 9.24 11.06
C PHE A 147 14.66 10.04 11.70
N ASP A 148 14.36 11.17 11.11
CA ASP A 148 13.17 11.97 11.41
C ASP A 148 12.14 11.78 10.31
N VAL A 149 10.85 11.91 10.62
CA VAL A 149 9.78 11.95 9.62
C VAL A 149 9.05 13.28 9.73
N VAL A 150 8.88 13.93 8.60
CA VAL A 150 8.11 15.17 8.46
C VAL A 150 6.82 14.85 7.69
N ILE A 151 5.66 15.27 8.22
CA ILE A 151 4.35 15.14 7.57
C ILE A 151 3.62 16.48 7.71
N GLY A 152 3.50 17.22 6.60
CA GLY A 152 3.06 18.62 6.65
C GLY A 152 3.91 19.44 7.61
N ASP A 153 3.30 20.08 8.60
CA ASP A 153 3.99 20.88 9.62
C ASP A 153 4.44 20.06 10.84
N ASN A 154 4.17 18.76 10.89
CA ASN A 154 4.51 17.93 12.05
C ASN A 154 5.83 17.21 11.84
N ILE A 155 6.68 17.22 12.87
CA ILE A 155 7.95 16.52 12.89
C ILE A 155 7.89 15.39 13.92
N TYR A 156 8.27 14.19 13.50
CA TYR A 156 8.41 12.99 14.33
C TYR A 156 9.91 12.66 14.43
N PRO A 157 10.62 13.21 15.43
CA PRO A 157 12.07 13.11 15.50
C PRO A 157 12.53 11.76 16.07
N ASP A 158 13.78 11.39 15.73
CA ASP A 158 14.51 10.26 16.28
C ASP A 158 13.72 8.94 16.24
N LEU A 159 13.13 8.65 15.10
CA LEU A 159 12.51 7.34 14.85
C LEU A 159 13.60 6.32 14.51
N GLN A 160 13.46 5.13 15.06
CA GLN A 160 14.38 4.03 14.80
C GLN A 160 13.63 2.79 14.33
N ILE A 161 14.17 2.15 13.27
CA ILE A 161 13.69 0.85 12.78
C ILE A 161 14.85 -0.13 12.74
N PRO A 162 14.64 -1.42 13.07
CA PRO A 162 15.67 -2.46 13.01
C PRO A 162 15.89 -3.00 11.58
N LEU A 163 15.67 -2.18 10.58
CA LEU A 163 15.85 -2.49 9.16
C LEU A 163 16.98 -1.64 8.60
N LEU A 164 17.77 -2.18 7.70
CA LEU A 164 18.91 -1.50 7.10
C LEU A 164 18.57 -0.91 5.72
N GLY A 165 19.13 0.26 5.43
CA GLY A 165 19.03 0.93 4.15
C GLY A 165 18.10 2.17 4.20
N GLU A 166 18.53 3.24 3.53
CA GLU A 166 17.78 4.51 3.47
C GLU A 166 16.36 4.34 2.94
N HIS A 167 16.15 3.40 2.01
CA HIS A 167 14.84 3.09 1.46
C HIS A 167 13.85 2.63 2.54
N GLN A 168 14.33 1.98 3.62
CA GLN A 168 13.47 1.56 4.72
C GLN A 168 12.99 2.76 5.57
N ALA A 169 13.82 3.78 5.75
CA ALA A 169 13.40 5.02 6.38
C ALA A 169 12.34 5.75 5.53
N LYS A 170 12.52 5.78 4.20
CA LYS A 170 11.56 6.35 3.25
C LYS A 170 10.22 5.56 3.25
N ASN A 171 10.28 4.24 3.28
CA ASN A 171 9.10 3.38 3.40
C ASN A 171 8.36 3.62 4.73
N CYS A 172 9.11 3.80 5.82
CA CYS A 172 8.54 4.13 7.13
C CYS A 172 7.83 5.49 7.11
N ALA A 173 8.42 6.51 6.48
CA ALA A 173 7.78 7.82 6.34
C ALA A 173 6.47 7.72 5.53
N LEU A 174 6.46 6.95 4.45
CA LEU A 174 5.27 6.67 3.66
C LEU A 174 4.18 5.98 4.50
N ALA A 175 4.54 4.91 5.21
CA ALA A 175 3.60 4.18 6.07
C ALA A 175 3.04 5.07 7.19
N LEU A 176 3.89 5.89 7.82
CA LEU A 176 3.46 6.79 8.89
C LEU A 176 2.50 7.88 8.37
N ALA A 177 2.75 8.42 7.16
CA ALA A 177 1.86 9.40 6.53
C ALA A 177 0.45 8.81 6.30
N VAL A 178 0.37 7.57 5.83
CA VAL A 178 -0.91 6.85 5.67
C VAL A 178 -1.59 6.66 7.03
N CYS A 179 -0.86 6.16 8.02
CA CYS A 179 -1.40 5.89 9.34
C CYS A 179 -1.96 7.15 10.02
N VAL A 180 -1.29 8.29 9.89
CA VAL A 180 -1.75 9.57 10.44
C VAL A 180 -3.11 9.95 9.86
N ASP A 181 -3.28 9.86 8.55
CA ASP A 181 -4.55 10.21 7.91
C ASP A 181 -5.66 9.21 8.23
N VAL A 182 -5.36 7.91 8.20
CA VAL A 182 -6.32 6.85 8.53
C VAL A 182 -6.86 7.02 9.95
N LEU A 183 -6.02 7.31 10.93
CA LEU A 183 -6.47 7.52 12.31
C LEU A 183 -7.22 8.83 12.50
N SER A 184 -6.83 9.88 11.77
CA SER A 184 -7.56 11.14 11.75
C SER A 184 -8.99 10.95 11.24
N ASP A 185 -9.16 10.17 10.18
CA ASP A 185 -10.47 9.88 9.58
C ASP A 185 -11.40 9.08 10.50
N LEU A 186 -10.84 8.21 11.31
CA LEU A 186 -11.63 7.42 12.26
C LEU A 186 -12.22 8.23 13.41
N ARG A 187 -11.88 9.53 13.52
CA ARG A 187 -12.33 10.42 14.60
C ARG A 187 -12.24 9.77 15.98
N ARG A 188 -11.30 8.86 16.16
CA ARG A 188 -10.99 8.34 17.49
C ARG A 188 -10.22 9.43 18.23
N GLU A 189 -10.94 10.31 18.93
CA GLU A 189 -10.39 11.41 19.73
C GLU A 189 -9.27 10.97 20.71
N SER A 190 -9.15 9.68 20.95
CA SER A 190 -8.12 9.08 21.78
C SER A 190 -6.93 8.50 21.02
N ALA A 191 -6.97 8.42 19.70
CA ALA A 191 -5.87 7.91 18.87
C ALA A 191 -4.90 9.03 18.48
N VAL A 192 -4.36 9.71 19.48
CA VAL A 192 -3.18 10.56 19.26
C VAL A 192 -2.00 9.62 19.06
N PHE A 193 -1.37 9.67 17.87
CA PHE A 193 -0.06 9.08 17.68
C PHE A 193 0.92 9.76 18.66
N SER A 194 1.05 9.21 19.84
CA SER A 194 2.11 9.66 20.70
C SER A 194 3.45 9.22 20.12
N LEU A 195 4.42 10.10 20.08
CA LEU A 195 5.77 9.76 19.63
C LEU A 195 6.37 8.54 20.36
N PRO A 196 6.15 8.36 21.69
CA PRO A 196 6.54 7.14 22.40
C PRO A 196 5.90 5.86 21.84
N ASP A 197 4.61 5.89 21.48
CA ASP A 197 3.93 4.71 20.93
C ASP A 197 4.44 4.38 19.52
N ILE A 198 4.68 5.38 18.69
CA ILE A 198 5.31 5.20 17.37
C ILE A 198 6.67 4.52 17.55
N ARG A 199 7.55 5.07 18.38
CA ARG A 199 8.89 4.51 18.63
C ARG A 199 8.83 3.08 19.14
N LYS A 200 7.95 2.79 20.08
CA LYS A 200 7.73 1.44 20.61
C LYS A 200 7.32 0.47 19.51
N ASN A 201 6.33 0.82 18.70
CA ASN A 201 5.85 -0.07 17.66
C ASN A 201 6.87 -0.28 16.54
N LEU A 202 7.60 0.77 16.13
CA LEU A 202 8.68 0.65 15.15
C LEU A 202 9.82 -0.26 15.62
N SER A 203 10.14 -0.27 16.92
CA SER A 203 11.17 -1.16 17.48
C SER A 203 10.80 -2.65 17.46
N LEU A 204 9.51 -2.97 17.24
CA LEU A 204 9.02 -4.35 17.15
C LEU A 204 9.06 -4.91 15.73
N LEU A 205 9.43 -4.09 14.74
CA LEU A 205 9.59 -4.56 13.36
C LEU A 205 10.76 -5.54 13.30
N HIS A 206 10.57 -6.64 12.59
CA HIS A 206 11.61 -7.61 12.27
C HIS A 206 11.24 -8.34 10.97
N TRP A 207 12.27 -8.85 10.31
CA TRP A 207 12.11 -9.72 9.15
C TRP A 207 11.86 -11.16 9.59
#